data_56df1739d3fe6585630c190a522d753c
#
_entry.id   56df1739d3fe6585630c190a522d753c
#
_cell.length_a   1.000
_cell.length_b   1.000
_cell.length_c   1.000
_cell.angle_alpha   90.00
_cell.angle_beta   90.00
_cell.angle_gamma   90.00
#
_symmetry.space_group_name_H-M   'P 1'
#
loop_
_entity.id
_entity.type
_entity.pdbx_description
1 polymer ?
#
loop_
_entity_poly.entity_id
_entity_poly.type
_entity_poly.pdbx_seq_one_letter_code
_entity_poly.pdbx_strand_id
1 'polypeptide(L)'
;STFLQRGYDQLIHDVALQNLPVVFALDRAGLVGADGATHAGAYDIAYLRCIPNMSIACPSDERECRLLLSTAFAQNHPVAVRYPRGAGLGVAAGTDLDTVPLGKAEVRREGTGLCILAFGTLLYPALEVAEKLNATVVNMRWAKPLDETMILEMAAKHSCFVTVEDA
;
A
#
# COMPACT_ATOMS: atom_id res chain seq x y z
N SER A 1 4.25 -9.61 -8.32
CA SER A 1 3.38 -10.08 -7.25
C SER A 1 3.07 -11.58 -7.36
N THR A 2 2.38 -12.06 -8.39
CA THR A 2 1.94 -13.47 -8.48
C THR A 2 3.07 -14.50 -8.33
N PHE A 3 4.27 -14.24 -8.87
CA PHE A 3 5.37 -15.21 -8.82
C PHE A 3 6.00 -15.36 -7.42
N LEU A 4 5.77 -14.41 -6.52
CA LEU A 4 6.21 -14.54 -5.13
C LEU A 4 5.54 -15.72 -4.40
N GLN A 5 4.36 -16.16 -4.87
CA GLN A 5 3.69 -17.35 -4.33
C GLN A 5 4.58 -18.59 -4.39
N ARG A 6 5.47 -18.71 -5.40
CA ARG A 6 6.42 -19.82 -5.50
C ARG A 6 7.63 -19.69 -4.56
N GLY A 7 7.91 -18.49 -4.09
CA GLY A 7 8.95 -18.18 -3.11
C GLY A 7 8.41 -17.95 -1.69
N TYR A 8 7.15 -18.30 -1.44
CA TYR A 8 6.48 -17.98 -0.18
C TYR A 8 7.12 -18.68 1.02
N ASP A 9 7.49 -19.94 0.87
CA ASP A 9 8.19 -20.71 1.90
C ASP A 9 9.54 -20.05 2.24
N GLN A 10 10.34 -19.70 1.23
CA GLN A 10 11.62 -19.04 1.41
C GLN A 10 11.46 -17.64 2.02
N LEU A 11 10.42 -16.90 1.64
CA LEU A 11 10.14 -15.62 2.26
C LEU A 11 9.89 -15.77 3.77
N ILE A 12 9.14 -16.80 4.17
CA ILE A 12 8.87 -17.07 5.59
C ILE A 12 10.14 -17.55 6.29
N HIS A 13 10.72 -18.66 5.82
CA HIS A 13 11.83 -19.35 6.49
C HIS A 13 13.14 -18.58 6.44
N ASP A 14 13.49 -18.07 5.26
CA ASP A 14 14.84 -17.55 5.04
C ASP A 14 14.92 -16.04 5.31
N VAL A 15 13.79 -15.35 5.37
CA VAL A 15 13.77 -13.90 5.57
C VAL A 15 12.97 -13.49 6.81
N ALA A 16 11.65 -13.77 6.85
CA ALA A 16 10.78 -13.20 7.86
C ALA A 16 11.04 -13.76 9.27
N LEU A 17 11.24 -15.07 9.41
CA LEU A 17 11.55 -15.69 10.71
C LEU A 17 12.91 -15.24 11.25
N GLN A 18 13.86 -14.95 10.38
CA GLN A 18 15.17 -14.43 10.76
C GLN A 18 15.19 -12.90 10.92
N ASN A 19 14.08 -12.25 10.63
CA ASN A 19 13.91 -10.78 10.64
C ASN A 19 14.99 -10.06 9.82
N LEU A 20 15.33 -10.57 8.63
CA LEU A 20 16.36 -9.97 7.79
C LEU A 20 15.83 -8.69 7.11
N PRO A 21 16.66 -7.65 6.98
CA PRO A 21 16.28 -6.40 6.33
C PRO A 21 16.27 -6.51 4.81
N VAL A 22 15.29 -7.25 4.28
CA VAL A 22 15.11 -7.48 2.85
C VAL A 22 13.95 -6.63 2.33
N VAL A 23 14.17 -5.91 1.25
CA VAL A 23 13.12 -5.17 0.54
C VAL A 23 12.60 -5.99 -0.63
N PHE A 24 11.32 -6.32 -0.60
CA PHE A 24 10.62 -7.00 -1.69
C PHE A 24 9.92 -5.97 -2.58
N ALA A 25 10.48 -5.68 -3.75
CA ALA A 25 9.83 -4.84 -4.76
C ALA A 25 8.86 -5.72 -5.57
N LEU A 26 7.56 -5.62 -5.26
CA LEU A 26 6.51 -6.45 -5.86
C LEU A 26 5.83 -5.70 -7.00
N ASP A 27 6.28 -5.94 -8.21
CA ASP A 27 5.62 -5.44 -9.42
C ASP A 27 4.36 -6.26 -9.76
N ARG A 28 3.53 -5.74 -10.64
CA ARG A 28 2.27 -6.38 -11.06
C ARG A 28 1.33 -6.68 -9.89
N ALA A 29 1.24 -5.75 -8.95
CA ALA A 29 0.23 -5.82 -7.90
C ALA A 29 -1.16 -5.55 -8.50
N GLY A 30 -2.18 -6.24 -7.99
CA GLY A 30 -3.55 -6.09 -8.44
C GLY A 30 -3.84 -6.78 -9.79
N LEU A 31 -4.85 -6.29 -10.50
CA LEU A 31 -5.26 -6.80 -11.80
C LEU A 31 -4.33 -6.28 -12.90
N VAL A 32 -3.81 -7.18 -13.72
CA VAL A 32 -2.76 -6.87 -14.72
C VAL A 32 -3.27 -6.85 -16.18
N GLY A 33 -4.57 -7.00 -16.41
CA GLY A 33 -5.19 -6.88 -17.72
C GLY A 33 -4.61 -7.87 -18.76
N ALA A 34 -3.85 -7.35 -19.71
CA ALA A 34 -3.32 -8.12 -20.86
C ALA A 34 -2.42 -9.31 -20.48
N ASP A 35 -1.80 -9.30 -19.30
CA ASP A 35 -0.97 -10.44 -18.85
C ASP A 35 -1.82 -11.64 -18.40
N GLY A 36 -3.12 -11.45 -18.20
CA GLY A 36 -4.09 -12.50 -17.90
C GLY A 36 -4.06 -12.98 -16.45
N ALA A 37 -4.95 -13.94 -16.16
CA ALA A 37 -5.22 -14.42 -14.80
C ALA A 37 -3.98 -15.03 -14.11
N THR A 38 -3.04 -15.58 -14.86
CA THR A 38 -1.82 -16.18 -14.30
C THR A 38 -0.82 -15.16 -13.77
N HIS A 39 -1.04 -13.87 -14.05
CA HIS A 39 -0.16 -12.78 -13.62
C HIS A 39 -0.85 -11.82 -12.64
N ALA A 40 -2.12 -12.04 -12.33
CA ALA A 40 -2.86 -11.21 -11.37
C ALA A 40 -2.23 -11.29 -9.97
N GLY A 41 -1.91 -10.14 -9.40
CA GLY A 41 -1.32 -9.98 -8.08
C GLY A 41 -2.36 -9.71 -7.01
N ALA A 42 -3.38 -10.57 -6.93
CA ALA A 42 -4.57 -10.35 -6.10
C ALA A 42 -4.49 -10.95 -4.69
N TYR A 43 -3.38 -11.58 -4.31
CA TYR A 43 -3.30 -12.31 -3.03
C TYR A 43 -2.18 -11.85 -2.11
N ASP A 44 -1.30 -10.98 -2.57
CA ASP A 44 -0.07 -10.62 -1.86
C ASP A 44 -0.34 -9.91 -0.53
N ILE A 45 -1.28 -8.99 -0.45
CA ILE A 45 -1.65 -8.37 0.84
C ILE A 45 -2.12 -9.46 1.81
N ALA A 46 -3.03 -10.33 1.37
CA ALA A 46 -3.62 -11.36 2.22
C ALA A 46 -2.56 -12.31 2.80
N TYR A 47 -1.69 -12.90 1.98
CA TYR A 47 -0.70 -13.86 2.45
C TYR A 47 0.51 -13.21 3.14
N LEU A 48 0.86 -11.96 2.83
CA LEU A 48 1.95 -11.26 3.51
C LEU A 48 1.53 -10.72 4.89
N ARG A 49 0.28 -10.32 5.06
CA ARG A 49 -0.20 -9.76 6.34
C ARG A 49 -0.10 -10.71 7.52
N CYS A 50 -0.26 -12.01 7.30
CA CYS A 50 -0.18 -13.00 8.37
C CYS A 50 1.26 -13.30 8.81
N ILE A 51 2.28 -12.91 8.02
CA ILE A 51 3.68 -13.21 8.34
C ILE A 51 4.18 -12.23 9.42
N PRO A 52 4.74 -12.72 10.55
CA PRO A 52 5.36 -11.85 11.56
C PRO A 52 6.55 -11.09 10.97
N ASN A 53 6.89 -9.97 11.59
CA ASN A 53 7.99 -9.07 11.21
C ASN A 53 7.85 -8.40 9.83
N MET A 54 6.89 -8.77 9.02
CA MET A 54 6.70 -8.22 7.66
C MET A 54 5.94 -6.90 7.68
N SER A 55 6.44 -5.87 6.97
CA SER A 55 5.70 -4.66 6.66
C SER A 55 5.29 -4.63 5.18
N ILE A 56 4.16 -3.98 4.86
CA ILE A 56 3.60 -3.94 3.51
C ILE A 56 3.21 -2.51 3.16
N ALA A 57 3.85 -1.95 2.15
CA ALA A 57 3.60 -0.63 1.61
C ALA A 57 2.85 -0.71 0.27
N CYS A 58 1.88 0.19 0.10
CA CYS A 58 1.03 0.32 -1.08
C CYS A 58 1.10 1.76 -1.60
N PRO A 59 2.11 2.12 -2.42
CA PRO A 59 2.22 3.47 -2.96
C PRO A 59 1.07 3.80 -3.91
N SER A 60 0.63 5.04 -3.87
CA SER A 60 -0.45 5.57 -4.69
C SER A 60 0.00 6.09 -6.06
N ASP A 61 1.26 6.51 -6.17
CA ASP A 61 1.86 7.08 -7.37
C ASP A 61 3.39 6.89 -7.40
N GLU A 62 4.05 7.41 -8.44
CA GLU A 62 5.50 7.27 -8.65
C GLU A 62 6.32 7.97 -7.56
N ARG A 63 5.86 9.13 -7.07
CA ARG A 63 6.55 9.85 -6.00
C ARG A 63 6.46 9.06 -4.69
N GLU A 64 5.29 8.60 -4.34
CA GLU A 64 5.09 7.81 -3.14
C GLU A 64 5.80 6.46 -3.21
N CYS A 65 5.85 5.83 -4.40
CA CYS A 65 6.62 4.60 -4.61
C CYS A 65 8.10 4.80 -4.26
N ARG A 66 8.69 5.91 -4.70
CA ARG A 66 10.07 6.26 -4.34
C ARG A 66 10.24 6.46 -2.83
N LEU A 67 9.36 7.25 -2.20
CA LEU A 67 9.41 7.50 -0.76
C LEU A 67 9.30 6.22 0.06
N LEU A 68 8.37 5.34 -0.31
CA LEU A 68 8.14 4.07 0.38
C LEU A 68 9.28 3.07 0.15
N LEU A 69 9.90 3.05 -1.03
CA LEU A 69 11.12 2.27 -1.27
C LEU A 69 12.28 2.80 -0.41
N SER A 70 12.51 4.12 -0.38
CA SER A 70 13.54 4.72 0.49
C SER A 70 13.27 4.39 1.96
N THR A 71 12.01 4.49 2.38
CA THR A 71 11.60 4.11 3.75
C THR A 71 11.86 2.64 4.02
N ALA A 72 11.54 1.76 3.07
CA ALA A 72 11.77 0.31 3.21
C ALA A 72 13.25 -0.02 3.39
N PHE A 73 14.14 0.60 2.61
CA PHE A 73 15.59 0.41 2.74
C PHE A 73 16.16 0.93 4.06
N ALA A 74 15.47 1.86 4.73
CA ALA A 74 15.88 2.38 6.04
C ALA A 74 15.42 1.48 7.20
N GLN A 75 14.67 0.41 6.96
CA GLN A 75 14.17 -0.48 8.01
C GLN A 75 15.16 -1.62 8.33
N ASN A 76 15.08 -2.13 9.56
CA ASN A 76 15.87 -3.28 10.03
C ASN A 76 15.03 -4.58 10.07
N HIS A 77 14.02 -4.69 9.22
CA HIS A 77 13.14 -5.85 9.10
C HIS A 77 12.61 -5.94 7.67
N PRO A 78 12.00 -7.07 7.26
CA PRO A 78 11.54 -7.23 5.90
C PRO A 78 10.35 -6.33 5.55
N VAL A 79 10.42 -5.67 4.39
CA VAL A 79 9.38 -4.78 3.89
C VAL A 79 9.03 -5.14 2.44
N ALA A 80 7.75 -5.31 2.16
CA ALA A 80 7.24 -5.41 0.79
C ALA A 80 6.69 -4.05 0.34
N VAL A 81 7.10 -3.60 -0.85
CA VAL A 81 6.53 -2.45 -1.54
C VAL A 81 5.87 -2.98 -2.81
N ARG A 82 4.54 -2.89 -2.88
CA ARG A 82 3.75 -3.43 -3.99
C ARG A 82 3.24 -2.33 -4.89
N TYR A 83 3.45 -2.45 -6.19
CA TYR A 83 3.04 -1.47 -7.19
C TYR A 83 2.51 -2.15 -8.46
N PRO A 84 1.58 -1.50 -9.19
CA PRO A 84 0.94 -2.10 -10.36
C PRO A 84 1.87 -2.13 -11.59
N ARG A 85 1.45 -2.88 -12.60
CA ARG A 85 1.96 -2.78 -13.97
C ARG A 85 1.19 -1.70 -14.73
N GLY A 86 1.90 -0.90 -15.51
CA GLY A 86 1.28 0.08 -16.40
C GLY A 86 1.98 1.43 -16.37
N ALA A 87 1.44 2.37 -17.12
CA ALA A 87 1.85 3.76 -17.02
C ALA A 87 1.38 4.34 -15.69
N GLY A 88 2.24 5.07 -15.02
CA GLY A 88 1.85 5.84 -13.84
C GLY A 88 1.04 7.08 -14.20
N LEU A 89 0.70 7.85 -13.20
CA LEU A 89 -0.04 9.11 -13.35
C LEU A 89 0.81 10.26 -13.90
N GLY A 90 2.14 10.05 -14.02
CA GLY A 90 3.08 11.08 -14.45
C GLY A 90 3.50 12.02 -13.31
N VAL A 91 3.33 11.61 -12.07
CA VAL A 91 3.81 12.35 -10.91
C VAL A 91 5.34 12.29 -10.88
N ALA A 92 6.00 13.45 -10.77
CA ALA A 92 7.45 13.51 -10.73
C ALA A 92 8.00 12.76 -9.50
N ALA A 93 8.72 11.66 -9.75
CA ALA A 93 9.26 10.81 -8.68
C ALA A 93 10.32 11.50 -7.82
N GLY A 94 10.96 12.55 -8.34
CA GLY A 94 12.09 13.22 -7.67
C GLY A 94 13.38 12.40 -7.74
N THR A 95 14.45 12.91 -7.13
CA THR A 95 15.75 12.27 -7.09
C THR A 95 16.30 12.08 -5.67
N ASP A 96 15.59 12.60 -4.66
CA ASP A 96 15.94 12.47 -3.25
C ASP A 96 15.70 11.05 -2.72
N LEU A 97 16.20 10.79 -1.52
CA LEU A 97 16.02 9.56 -0.76
C LEU A 97 15.24 9.83 0.53
N ASP A 98 14.32 10.79 0.49
CA ASP A 98 13.47 11.11 1.61
C ASP A 98 12.63 9.90 2.01
N THR A 99 12.29 9.86 3.30
CA THR A 99 11.50 8.79 3.91
C THR A 99 10.21 9.33 4.50
N VAL A 100 9.24 8.46 4.69
CA VAL A 100 8.00 8.74 5.41
C VAL A 100 7.91 7.87 6.65
N PRO A 101 7.19 8.29 7.69
CA PRO A 101 7.03 7.47 8.90
C PRO A 101 6.38 6.12 8.58
N LEU A 102 6.98 5.04 9.09
CA LEU A 102 6.44 3.69 8.96
C LEU A 102 5.06 3.59 9.59
N GLY A 103 4.12 2.98 8.88
CA GLY A 103 2.77 2.76 9.39
C GLY A 103 1.93 4.02 9.57
N LYS A 104 2.29 5.14 8.90
CA LYS A 104 1.54 6.39 8.99
C LYS A 104 0.76 6.69 7.71
N ALA A 105 -0.54 6.91 7.91
CA ALA A 105 -1.46 7.34 6.87
C ALA A 105 -1.47 8.87 6.71
N GLU A 106 -2.10 9.36 5.64
CA GLU A 106 -2.22 10.78 5.32
C GLU A 106 -3.64 11.12 4.88
N VAL A 107 -4.24 12.15 5.51
CA VAL A 107 -5.52 12.68 5.02
C VAL A 107 -5.25 13.48 3.74
N ARG A 108 -5.85 13.04 2.63
CA ARG A 108 -5.70 13.68 1.31
C ARG A 108 -6.84 14.62 0.97
N ARG A 109 -7.99 14.40 1.56
CA ARG A 109 -9.17 15.23 1.43
C ARG A 109 -10.00 15.16 2.71
N GLU A 110 -10.47 16.30 3.18
CA GLU A 110 -11.45 16.38 4.26
C GLU A 110 -12.86 16.51 3.68
N GLY A 111 -13.82 15.85 4.29
CA GLY A 111 -15.24 15.86 3.97
C GLY A 111 -16.09 15.48 5.16
N THR A 112 -17.35 15.13 4.95
CA THR A 112 -18.30 14.81 6.01
C THR A 112 -19.03 13.49 5.75
N GLY A 113 -19.43 12.81 6.82
CA GLY A 113 -20.26 11.60 6.76
C GLY A 113 -19.51 10.33 6.38
N LEU A 114 -18.97 10.27 5.16
CA LEU A 114 -18.25 9.12 4.62
C LEU A 114 -16.74 9.33 4.73
N CYS A 115 -16.02 8.30 5.16
CA CYS A 115 -14.56 8.23 5.08
C CYS A 115 -14.13 7.07 4.18
N ILE A 116 -13.28 7.35 3.18
CA ILE A 116 -12.71 6.35 2.27
C ILE A 116 -11.25 6.11 2.68
N LEU A 117 -10.94 4.88 3.06
CA LEU A 117 -9.58 4.42 3.35
C LEU A 117 -9.01 3.76 2.10
N ALA A 118 -8.11 4.46 1.40
CA ALA A 118 -7.58 4.02 0.12
C ALA A 118 -6.17 3.45 0.28
N PHE A 119 -5.92 2.33 -0.41
CA PHE A 119 -4.62 1.69 -0.49
C PHE A 119 -4.13 1.70 -1.95
N GLY A 120 -2.90 2.18 -2.14
CA GLY A 120 -2.26 2.18 -3.45
C GLY A 120 -2.95 3.09 -4.47
N THR A 121 -2.93 2.68 -5.72
CA THR A 121 -3.39 3.50 -6.86
C THR A 121 -4.87 3.84 -6.86
N LEU A 122 -5.69 3.13 -6.07
CA LEU A 122 -7.10 3.48 -5.91
C LEU A 122 -7.34 4.77 -5.12
N LEU A 123 -6.29 5.40 -4.59
CA LEU A 123 -6.37 6.72 -3.98
C LEU A 123 -6.96 7.76 -4.93
N TYR A 124 -6.53 7.80 -6.18
CA TYR A 124 -6.96 8.82 -7.14
C TYR A 124 -8.41 8.65 -7.58
N PRO A 125 -8.87 7.45 -7.96
CA PRO A 125 -10.31 7.21 -8.14
C PRO A 125 -11.16 7.53 -6.91
N ALA A 126 -10.64 7.24 -5.70
CA ALA A 126 -11.32 7.59 -4.45
C ALA A 126 -11.47 9.10 -4.28
N LEU A 127 -10.44 9.89 -4.63
CA LEU A 127 -10.50 11.36 -4.59
C LEU A 127 -11.55 11.90 -5.56
N GLU A 128 -11.64 11.37 -6.79
CA GLU A 128 -12.66 11.79 -7.76
C GLU A 128 -14.09 11.50 -7.28
N VAL A 129 -14.31 10.36 -6.65
CA VAL A 129 -15.61 10.00 -6.07
C VAL A 129 -15.92 10.88 -4.86
N ALA A 130 -14.90 11.15 -4.03
CA ALA A 130 -15.05 11.95 -2.83
C ALA A 130 -15.46 13.42 -3.13
N GLU A 131 -15.05 13.97 -4.26
CA GLU A 131 -15.53 15.28 -4.71
C GLU A 131 -17.07 15.33 -4.85
N LYS A 132 -17.66 14.28 -5.41
CA LYS A 132 -19.11 14.17 -5.63
C LYS A 132 -19.90 13.88 -4.35
N LEU A 133 -19.29 13.13 -3.43
CA LEU A 133 -19.92 12.67 -2.20
C LEU A 133 -19.57 13.54 -0.98
N ASN A 134 -18.72 14.54 -1.16
CA ASN A 134 -18.11 15.28 -0.06
C ASN A 134 -17.52 14.39 1.03
N ALA A 135 -16.82 13.31 0.62
CA ALA A 135 -16.23 12.35 1.54
C ALA A 135 -14.81 12.76 1.96
N THR A 136 -14.40 12.31 3.14
CA THR A 136 -12.99 12.30 3.55
C THR A 136 -12.26 11.17 2.84
N VAL A 137 -11.02 11.40 2.39
CA VAL A 137 -10.15 10.37 1.81
C VAL A 137 -8.84 10.32 2.58
N VAL A 138 -8.50 9.13 3.03
CA VAL A 138 -7.24 8.84 3.71
C VAL A 138 -6.41 7.90 2.82
N ASN A 139 -5.20 8.32 2.48
CA ASN A 139 -4.19 7.45 1.89
C ASN A 139 -3.55 6.62 3.01
N MET A 140 -3.87 5.35 3.07
CA MET A 140 -3.39 4.47 4.12
C MET A 140 -1.91 4.13 3.99
N ARG A 141 -1.34 4.16 2.78
CA ARG A 141 0.08 3.85 2.48
C ARG A 141 0.52 2.45 2.89
N TRP A 142 0.16 2.02 4.08
CA TRP A 142 0.64 0.80 4.71
C TRP A 142 -0.52 -0.16 4.97
N ALA A 143 -0.47 -1.33 4.33
CA ALA A 143 -1.38 -2.43 4.67
C ALA A 143 -0.95 -3.13 5.96
N LYS A 144 0.35 -3.01 6.33
CA LYS A 144 0.93 -3.47 7.60
C LYS A 144 2.23 -2.71 7.91
N PRO A 145 2.37 -2.11 9.12
CA PRO A 145 1.32 -1.92 10.10
C PRO A 145 0.27 -0.91 9.63
N LEU A 146 -0.98 -1.06 10.08
CA LEU A 146 -2.02 -0.06 9.86
C LEU A 146 -1.84 1.12 10.81
N ASP A 147 -2.21 2.32 10.37
CA ASP A 147 -2.33 3.48 11.24
C ASP A 147 -3.64 3.44 12.03
N GLU A 148 -3.64 2.66 13.11
CA GLU A 148 -4.81 2.51 13.97
C GLU A 148 -5.25 3.85 14.59
N THR A 149 -4.30 4.73 14.91
CA THR A 149 -4.59 6.07 15.43
C THR A 149 -5.43 6.87 14.42
N MET A 150 -4.99 6.93 13.17
CA MET A 150 -5.73 7.59 12.08
C MET A 150 -7.12 6.99 11.90
N ILE A 151 -7.24 5.66 11.91
CA ILE A 151 -8.53 4.97 11.77
C ILE A 151 -9.48 5.37 12.91
N LEU A 152 -9.00 5.37 14.16
CA LEU A 152 -9.81 5.74 15.32
C LEU A 152 -10.21 7.22 15.32
N GLU A 153 -9.29 8.11 14.91
CA GLU A 153 -9.60 9.54 14.73
C GLU A 153 -10.69 9.77 13.67
N MET A 154 -10.62 9.04 12.56
CA MET A 154 -11.65 9.12 11.52
C MET A 154 -12.98 8.51 12.00
N ALA A 155 -12.94 7.42 12.78
CA ALA A 155 -14.13 6.80 13.35
C ALA A 155 -14.87 7.71 14.32
N ALA A 156 -14.17 8.60 15.01
CA ALA A 156 -14.80 9.60 15.87
C ALA A 156 -15.52 10.72 15.08
N LYS A 157 -15.18 10.91 13.81
CA LYS A 157 -15.69 12.01 12.97
C LYS A 157 -16.71 11.57 11.91
N HIS A 158 -16.72 10.28 11.54
CA HIS A 158 -17.49 9.77 10.40
C HIS A 158 -18.37 8.60 10.80
N SER A 159 -19.56 8.53 10.24
CA SER A 159 -20.54 7.46 10.53
C SER A 159 -20.43 6.26 9.58
N CYS A 160 -19.72 6.42 8.47
CA CYS A 160 -19.60 5.39 7.44
C CYS A 160 -18.17 5.30 6.93
N PHE A 161 -17.70 4.06 6.69
CA PHE A 161 -16.37 3.77 6.13
C PHE A 161 -16.48 2.88 4.91
N VAL A 162 -15.61 3.18 3.93
CA VAL A 162 -15.35 2.32 2.77
C VAL A 162 -13.85 2.12 2.66
N THR A 163 -13.41 0.88 2.51
CA THR A 163 -12.03 0.55 2.16
C THR A 163 -11.93 0.23 0.68
N VAL A 164 -10.89 0.71 0.01
CA VAL A 164 -10.62 0.41 -1.40
C VAL A 164 -9.17 -0.01 -1.59
N GLU A 165 -8.98 -1.15 -2.23
CA GLU A 165 -7.67 -1.71 -2.57
C GLU A 165 -7.74 -2.46 -3.91
N ASP A 166 -6.59 -2.60 -4.58
CA ASP A 166 -6.44 -3.36 -5.81
C ASP A 166 -5.67 -4.67 -5.52
N ALA A 167 -6.34 -5.61 -4.86
CA ALA A 167 -5.77 -6.91 -4.49
C ALA A 167 -6.81 -8.02 -4.37
#